data_a579868305937c9c07976c64ca63b931
#
_entry.id   a579868305937c9c07976c64ca63b931
#
_cell.length_a   1.000
_cell.length_b   1.000
_cell.length_c   1.000
_cell.angle_alpha   90.00
_cell.angle_beta   90.00
_cell.angle_gamma   90.00
#
_symmetry.space_group_name_H-M   'P 1'
#
loop_
_entity.id
_entity.type
_entity.pdbx_description
1 polymer ?
#
loop_
_entity_poly.entity_id
_entity_poly.type
_entity_poly.pdbx_seq_one_letter_code
_entity_poly.pdbx_strand_id
1 'polypeptide(L)'
;MSDITKRALSASLKSLLLEKPIDKVSVLDITNRCGVKRQTFYYHFQDIADLVEWTCLDDASKVIAGKKPSSWQEGFLEVFNLIKQDKAFVLNIYHSVSRDKLELYLYSIVYRVIKQVVDEVSSSYSVSDEEKDFIINFFKYSFCGIVFNWIDKGMVKDPKIIVEQTSSLCSGLIVRALDNLGVKHN
;
A
#
# COMPACT_ATOMS: atom_id res chain seq x y z
N MET A 1 -10.96 16.12 17.16
CA MET A 1 -11.05 17.21 16.16
C MET A 1 -9.89 17.20 15.14
N SER A 2 -8.67 16.85 15.53
CA SER A 2 -7.49 16.82 14.63
C SER A 2 -7.68 15.94 13.37
N ASP A 3 -8.23 14.73 13.51
CA ASP A 3 -8.32 13.79 12.39
C ASP A 3 -9.40 14.15 11.34
N ILE A 4 -10.47 14.82 11.74
CA ILE A 4 -11.49 15.30 10.81
C ILE A 4 -10.89 16.33 9.84
N THR A 5 -10.10 17.26 10.35
CA THR A 5 -9.44 18.29 9.54
C THR A 5 -8.39 17.65 8.60
N LYS A 6 -7.59 16.72 9.09
CA LYS A 6 -6.62 15.99 8.25
C LYS A 6 -7.30 15.25 7.10
N ARG A 7 -8.40 14.54 7.37
CA ARG A 7 -9.20 13.85 6.35
C ARG A 7 -9.84 14.83 5.35
N ALA A 8 -10.31 15.99 5.79
CA ALA A 8 -10.84 17.00 4.91
C ALA A 8 -9.76 17.58 3.95
N LEU A 9 -8.55 17.81 4.46
CA LEU A 9 -7.40 18.23 3.66
C LEU A 9 -6.98 17.14 2.66
N SER A 10 -6.95 15.88 3.09
CA SER A 10 -6.68 14.72 2.24
C SER A 10 -7.72 14.58 1.11
N ALA A 11 -9.01 14.66 1.44
CA ALA A 11 -10.08 14.61 0.45
C ALA A 11 -9.99 15.77 -0.56
N SER A 12 -9.63 16.97 -0.10
CA SER A 12 -9.40 18.14 -0.96
C SER A 12 -8.22 17.93 -1.91
N LEU A 13 -7.11 17.35 -1.42
CA LEU A 13 -5.97 16.98 -2.25
C LEU A 13 -6.39 15.96 -3.32
N LYS A 14 -7.03 14.86 -2.94
CA LYS A 14 -7.51 13.83 -3.88
C LYS A 14 -8.43 14.42 -4.96
N SER A 15 -9.34 15.30 -4.58
CA SER A 15 -10.24 15.99 -5.51
C SER A 15 -9.48 16.90 -6.50
N LEU A 16 -8.45 17.62 -6.04
CA LEU A 16 -7.62 18.47 -6.91
C LEU A 16 -6.82 17.64 -7.91
N LEU A 17 -6.38 16.45 -7.54
CA LEU A 17 -5.61 15.54 -8.41
C LEU A 17 -6.46 14.90 -9.53
N LEU A 18 -7.78 15.05 -9.50
CA LEU A 18 -8.65 14.75 -10.65
C LEU A 18 -8.59 15.84 -11.73
N GLU A 19 -8.17 17.07 -11.37
CA GLU A 19 -8.22 18.26 -12.23
C GLU A 19 -6.83 18.67 -12.74
N LYS A 20 -5.79 18.47 -11.93
CA LYS A 20 -4.43 18.90 -12.25
C LYS A 20 -3.37 18.02 -11.57
N PRO A 21 -2.15 17.94 -12.15
CA PRO A 21 -1.06 17.19 -11.56
C PRO A 21 -0.58 17.82 -10.25
N ILE A 22 0.03 16.99 -9.37
CA ILE A 22 0.40 17.39 -8.00
C ILE A 22 1.37 18.56 -7.95
N ASP A 23 2.31 18.66 -8.90
CA ASP A 23 3.28 19.76 -9.00
C ASP A 23 2.64 21.12 -9.32
N LYS A 24 1.37 21.13 -9.73
CA LYS A 24 0.54 22.33 -9.93
C LYS A 24 -0.43 22.60 -8.77
N VAL A 25 -0.43 21.75 -7.75
CA VAL A 25 -1.27 21.92 -6.56
C VAL A 25 -0.50 22.71 -5.50
N SER A 26 -1.13 23.77 -4.98
CA SER A 26 -0.61 24.57 -3.88
C SER A 26 -1.38 24.32 -2.58
N VAL A 27 -0.74 24.67 -1.45
CA VAL A 27 -1.42 24.63 -0.14
C VAL A 27 -2.68 25.52 -0.14
N LEU A 28 -2.64 26.64 -0.89
CA LEU A 28 -3.78 27.54 -1.01
C LEU A 28 -4.96 26.86 -1.73
N ASP A 29 -4.69 26.11 -2.80
CA ASP A 29 -5.73 25.34 -3.51
C ASP A 29 -6.42 24.35 -2.58
N ILE A 30 -5.62 23.60 -1.80
CA ILE A 30 -6.13 22.57 -0.86
C ILE A 30 -6.99 23.25 0.22
N THR A 31 -6.50 24.33 0.83
CA THR A 31 -7.20 25.00 1.93
C THR A 31 -8.44 25.72 1.48
N ASN A 32 -8.44 26.34 0.29
CA ASN A 32 -9.62 26.97 -0.30
C ASN A 32 -10.72 25.95 -0.59
N ARG A 33 -10.35 24.79 -1.15
CA ARG A 33 -11.30 23.70 -1.42
C ARG A 33 -11.89 23.10 -0.14
N CYS A 34 -11.09 23.01 0.92
CA CYS A 34 -11.50 22.51 2.22
C CYS A 34 -12.27 23.54 3.06
N GLY A 35 -12.24 24.82 2.70
CA GLY A 35 -12.86 25.90 3.48
C GLY A 35 -12.11 26.23 4.78
N VAL A 36 -10.81 25.96 4.86
CA VAL A 36 -9.98 26.27 6.03
C VAL A 36 -8.91 27.32 5.73
N LYS A 37 -8.35 27.92 6.77
CA LYS A 37 -7.25 28.88 6.62
C LYS A 37 -5.93 28.15 6.33
N ARG A 38 -5.01 28.79 5.58
CA ARG A 38 -3.66 28.26 5.31
C ARG A 38 -2.89 27.91 6.59
N GLN A 39 -3.10 28.67 7.68
CA GLN A 39 -2.50 28.40 8.98
C GLN A 39 -2.96 27.05 9.56
N THR A 40 -4.22 26.62 9.29
CA THR A 40 -4.75 25.32 9.71
C THR A 40 -4.02 24.19 8.99
N PHE A 41 -3.63 24.35 7.74
CA PHE A 41 -2.81 23.37 7.03
C PHE A 41 -1.47 23.16 7.76
N TYR A 42 -0.73 24.25 8.00
CA TYR A 42 0.59 24.21 8.63
C TYR A 42 0.56 23.79 10.11
N TYR A 43 -0.58 23.84 10.76
CA TYR A 43 -0.77 23.25 12.07
C TYR A 43 -0.72 21.72 12.03
N HIS A 44 -1.11 21.09 10.90
CA HIS A 44 -1.21 19.65 10.75
C HIS A 44 -0.09 19.02 9.91
N PHE A 45 0.43 19.75 8.92
CA PHE A 45 1.37 19.24 7.92
C PHE A 45 2.44 20.28 7.62
N GLN A 46 3.67 19.82 7.42
CA GLN A 46 4.78 20.69 7.04
C GLN A 46 4.64 21.18 5.59
N ASP A 47 4.25 20.28 4.69
CA ASP A 47 4.09 20.51 3.27
C ASP A 47 3.08 19.52 2.65
N ILE A 48 2.94 19.56 1.32
CA ILE A 48 2.04 18.67 0.58
C ILE A 48 2.55 17.22 0.61
N ALA A 49 3.87 16.98 0.65
CA ALA A 49 4.43 15.64 0.71
C ALA A 49 4.09 14.95 2.05
N ASP A 50 4.11 15.71 3.16
CA ASP A 50 3.66 15.23 4.48
C ASP A 50 2.15 14.88 4.46
N LEU A 51 1.31 15.70 3.80
CA LEU A 51 -0.10 15.37 3.60
C LEU A 51 -0.28 14.11 2.74
N VAL A 52 0.52 13.94 1.69
CA VAL A 52 0.51 12.72 0.85
C VAL A 52 0.85 11.49 1.68
N GLU A 53 1.93 11.55 2.47
CA GLU A 53 2.35 10.46 3.34
C GLU A 53 1.26 10.08 4.34
N TRP A 54 0.69 11.08 5.02
CA TRP A 54 -0.42 10.86 5.93
C TRP A 54 -1.64 10.25 5.23
N THR A 55 -1.98 10.72 4.03
CA THR A 55 -3.10 10.19 3.23
C THR A 55 -2.90 8.72 2.91
N CYS A 56 -1.70 8.35 2.47
CA CYS A 56 -1.34 6.96 2.20
C CYS A 56 -1.47 6.09 3.45
N LEU A 57 -0.99 6.56 4.61
CA LEU A 57 -1.07 5.83 5.88
C LEU A 57 -2.51 5.70 6.40
N ASP A 58 -3.35 6.74 6.29
CA ASP A 58 -4.77 6.68 6.68
C ASP A 58 -5.55 5.68 5.81
N ASP A 59 -5.30 5.65 4.51
CA ASP A 59 -5.92 4.68 3.61
C ASP A 59 -5.45 3.25 3.89
N ALA A 60 -4.14 3.04 4.16
CA ALA A 60 -3.64 1.74 4.60
C ALA A 60 -4.31 1.26 5.88
N SER A 61 -4.44 2.16 6.84
CA SER A 61 -5.03 1.81 8.14
C SER A 61 -6.47 1.31 8.00
N LYS A 62 -7.23 1.84 7.06
CA LYS A 62 -8.61 1.42 6.77
C LYS A 62 -8.66 -0.01 6.21
N VAL A 63 -7.74 -0.34 5.29
CA VAL A 63 -7.63 -1.70 4.74
C VAL A 63 -7.21 -2.70 5.82
N ILE A 64 -6.25 -2.30 6.65
CA ILE A 64 -5.72 -3.15 7.72
C ILE A 64 -6.74 -3.34 8.87
N ALA A 65 -7.55 -2.32 9.17
CA ALA A 65 -8.62 -2.40 10.17
C ALA A 65 -9.85 -3.17 9.66
N GLY A 66 -9.88 -3.48 8.37
CA GLY A 66 -10.91 -4.29 7.74
C GLY A 66 -10.89 -5.75 8.20
N LYS A 67 -11.78 -6.54 7.62
CA LYS A 67 -11.85 -7.99 7.87
C LYS A 67 -10.52 -8.64 7.46
N LYS A 68 -9.96 -9.48 8.34
CA LYS A 68 -8.76 -10.26 8.05
C LYS A 68 -9.00 -11.10 6.77
N PRO A 69 -8.16 -10.96 5.72
CA PRO A 69 -8.34 -11.74 4.50
C PRO A 69 -8.21 -13.24 4.81
N SER A 70 -9.03 -14.06 4.15
CA SER A 70 -9.03 -15.52 4.33
C SER A 70 -7.84 -16.20 3.65
N SER A 71 -7.17 -15.48 2.74
CA SER A 71 -6.00 -15.96 2.00
C SER A 71 -5.13 -14.79 1.54
N TRP A 72 -3.87 -15.07 1.21
CA TRP A 72 -2.99 -14.04 0.67
C TRP A 72 -3.47 -13.51 -0.70
N GLN A 73 -4.16 -14.34 -1.49
CA GLN A 73 -4.75 -13.93 -2.76
C GLN A 73 -5.83 -12.87 -2.55
N GLU A 74 -6.70 -13.07 -1.56
CA GLU A 74 -7.72 -12.08 -1.19
C GLU A 74 -7.05 -10.79 -0.71
N GLY A 75 -6.07 -10.86 0.18
CA GLY A 75 -5.33 -9.69 0.67
C GLY A 75 -4.59 -8.96 -0.45
N PHE A 76 -3.99 -9.68 -1.39
CA PHE A 76 -3.30 -9.08 -2.53
C PHE A 76 -4.29 -8.42 -3.51
N LEU A 77 -5.46 -9.03 -3.74
CA LEU A 77 -6.54 -8.44 -4.54
C LEU A 77 -7.06 -7.14 -3.89
N GLU A 78 -7.19 -7.12 -2.56
CA GLU A 78 -7.61 -5.91 -1.83
C GLU A 78 -6.61 -4.75 -2.03
N VAL A 79 -5.30 -5.03 -2.06
CA VAL A 79 -4.28 -4.01 -2.39
C VAL A 79 -4.54 -3.39 -3.78
N PHE A 80 -4.79 -4.20 -4.80
CA PHE A 80 -5.12 -3.69 -6.13
C PHE A 80 -6.41 -2.88 -6.15
N ASN A 81 -7.45 -3.34 -5.46
CA ASN A 81 -8.74 -2.65 -5.40
C ASN A 81 -8.61 -1.29 -4.71
N LEU A 82 -7.84 -1.20 -3.62
CA LEU A 82 -7.54 0.06 -2.95
C LEU A 82 -6.87 1.06 -3.88
N ILE A 83 -5.81 0.62 -4.58
CA ILE A 83 -5.08 1.46 -5.54
C ILE A 83 -6.01 1.94 -6.66
N LYS A 84 -6.89 1.06 -7.14
CA LYS A 84 -7.83 1.37 -8.23
C LYS A 84 -8.91 2.37 -7.82
N GLN A 85 -9.36 2.34 -6.56
CA GLN A 85 -10.34 3.31 -6.03
C GLN A 85 -9.84 4.75 -6.15
N ASP A 86 -8.56 4.97 -5.90
CA ASP A 86 -7.93 6.30 -5.93
C ASP A 86 -6.93 6.44 -7.10
N LYS A 87 -7.26 5.86 -8.26
CA LYS A 87 -6.39 5.79 -9.45
C LYS A 87 -5.70 7.12 -9.77
N ALA A 88 -6.44 8.24 -9.78
CA ALA A 88 -5.91 9.55 -10.11
C ALA A 88 -4.86 10.00 -9.08
N PHE A 89 -5.12 9.81 -7.78
CA PHE A 89 -4.18 10.09 -6.71
C PHE A 89 -2.91 9.24 -6.88
N VAL A 90 -3.06 7.94 -7.02
CA VAL A 90 -1.91 7.01 -7.13
C VAL A 90 -1.05 7.34 -8.36
N LEU A 91 -1.64 7.56 -9.54
CA LEU A 91 -0.88 7.89 -10.75
C LEU A 91 -0.15 9.24 -10.60
N ASN A 92 -0.80 10.26 -10.00
CA ASN A 92 -0.18 11.54 -9.75
C ASN A 92 1.03 11.43 -8.81
N ILE A 93 0.90 10.65 -7.72
CA ILE A 93 2.01 10.47 -6.78
C ILE A 93 3.12 9.62 -7.38
N TYR A 94 2.77 8.53 -8.08
CA TYR A 94 3.73 7.62 -8.72
C TYR A 94 4.66 8.32 -9.72
N HIS A 95 4.12 9.31 -10.46
CA HIS A 95 4.89 10.08 -11.44
C HIS A 95 5.43 11.41 -10.88
N SER A 96 5.43 11.60 -9.57
CA SER A 96 5.92 12.81 -8.91
C SER A 96 7.18 12.57 -8.07
N VAL A 97 7.73 13.64 -7.51
CA VAL A 97 8.83 13.60 -6.53
C VAL A 97 8.46 12.92 -5.20
N SER A 98 7.17 12.67 -4.97
CA SER A 98 6.67 11.97 -3.78
C SER A 98 6.47 10.46 -4.00
N ARG A 99 7.02 9.91 -5.06
CA ARG A 99 6.93 8.47 -5.40
C ARG A 99 7.47 7.57 -4.28
N ASP A 100 8.54 7.97 -3.62
CA ASP A 100 9.13 7.27 -2.48
C ASP A 100 8.12 7.05 -1.34
N LYS A 101 7.24 8.01 -1.10
CA LYS A 101 6.17 7.90 -0.09
C LYS A 101 5.16 6.81 -0.44
N LEU A 102 4.77 6.75 -1.72
CA LEU A 102 3.88 5.68 -2.21
C LEU A 102 4.55 4.31 -2.15
N GLU A 103 5.85 4.23 -2.47
CA GLU A 103 6.60 2.97 -2.41
C GLU A 103 6.69 2.44 -0.97
N LEU A 104 7.09 3.27 -0.01
CA LEU A 104 7.14 2.91 1.41
C LEU A 104 5.77 2.45 1.92
N TYR A 105 4.72 3.15 1.51
CA TYR A 105 3.35 2.79 1.82
C TYR A 105 2.99 1.39 1.31
N LEU A 106 3.22 1.10 0.02
CA LEU A 106 2.93 -0.20 -0.56
C LEU A 106 3.75 -1.32 0.09
N TYR A 107 5.03 -1.08 0.37
CA TYR A 107 5.87 -2.03 1.11
C TYR A 107 5.28 -2.37 2.47
N SER A 108 4.75 -1.40 3.20
CA SER A 108 4.18 -1.62 4.52
C SER A 108 2.91 -2.48 4.49
N ILE A 109 2.04 -2.27 3.50
CA ILE A 109 0.80 -3.06 3.35
C ILE A 109 1.14 -4.49 2.93
N VAL A 110 1.92 -4.64 1.86
CA VAL A 110 2.26 -5.96 1.31
C VAL A 110 3.06 -6.77 2.33
N TYR A 111 3.99 -6.14 3.08
CA TYR A 111 4.71 -6.79 4.17
C TYR A 111 3.74 -7.43 5.18
N ARG A 112 2.71 -6.71 5.61
CA ARG A 112 1.73 -7.24 6.58
C ARG A 112 0.92 -8.41 6.04
N VAL A 113 0.48 -8.34 4.78
CA VAL A 113 -0.25 -9.43 4.13
C VAL A 113 0.61 -10.69 4.08
N ILE A 114 1.88 -10.56 3.65
CA ILE A 114 2.80 -11.69 3.54
C ILE A 114 3.20 -12.21 4.92
N LYS A 115 3.51 -11.30 5.87
CA LYS A 115 3.88 -11.69 7.24
C LYS A 115 2.82 -12.56 7.89
N GLN A 116 1.55 -12.21 7.74
CA GLN A 116 0.46 -13.00 8.30
C GLN A 116 0.48 -14.45 7.77
N VAL A 117 0.69 -14.63 6.46
CA VAL A 117 0.74 -15.95 5.83
C VAL A 117 1.98 -16.72 6.28
N VAL A 118 3.15 -16.07 6.31
CA VAL A 118 4.39 -16.71 6.74
C VAL A 118 4.30 -17.11 8.21
N ASP A 119 3.79 -16.26 9.09
CA ASP A 119 3.61 -16.57 10.52
C ASP A 119 2.66 -17.77 10.73
N GLU A 120 1.56 -17.82 9.97
CA GLU A 120 0.60 -18.93 10.04
C GLU A 120 1.21 -20.25 9.58
N VAL A 121 1.88 -20.26 8.43
CA VAL A 121 2.49 -21.47 7.87
C VAL A 121 3.72 -21.89 8.68
N SER A 122 4.52 -20.94 9.16
CA SER A 122 5.74 -21.22 9.93
C SER A 122 5.49 -21.70 11.36
N SER A 123 4.25 -21.69 11.85
CA SER A 123 3.90 -22.16 13.20
C SER A 123 4.29 -23.63 13.46
N SER A 124 4.39 -24.43 12.39
CA SER A 124 4.80 -25.86 12.44
C SER A 124 6.29 -26.08 12.18
N TYR A 125 7.10 -25.02 12.13
CA TYR A 125 8.52 -25.07 11.80
C TYR A 125 9.37 -24.39 12.87
N SER A 126 10.57 -24.92 13.12
CA SER A 126 11.62 -24.24 13.87
C SER A 126 12.44 -23.40 12.89
N VAL A 127 12.07 -22.15 12.74
CA VAL A 127 12.68 -21.17 11.81
C VAL A 127 12.96 -19.90 12.58
N SER A 128 14.15 -19.33 12.41
CA SER A 128 14.52 -18.08 13.05
C SER A 128 13.71 -16.89 12.52
N ASP A 129 13.61 -15.85 13.31
CA ASP A 129 12.92 -14.60 12.88
C ASP A 129 13.63 -13.96 11.68
N GLU A 130 14.96 -14.08 11.57
CA GLU A 130 15.74 -13.59 10.43
C GLU A 130 15.37 -14.33 9.13
N GLU A 131 15.23 -15.65 9.17
CA GLU A 131 14.81 -16.46 8.03
C GLU A 131 13.37 -16.14 7.61
N LYS A 132 12.46 -16.00 8.57
CA LYS A 132 11.09 -15.57 8.31
C LYS A 132 11.06 -14.19 7.64
N ASP A 133 11.82 -13.24 8.17
CA ASP A 133 11.88 -11.88 7.62
C ASP A 133 12.47 -11.87 6.20
N PHE A 134 13.46 -12.72 5.93
CA PHE A 134 13.98 -12.91 4.57
C PHE A 134 12.91 -13.40 3.60
N ILE A 135 12.13 -14.43 3.97
CA ILE A 135 11.02 -14.95 3.15
C ILE A 135 9.98 -13.85 2.92
N ILE A 136 9.56 -13.15 3.98
CA ILE A 136 8.59 -12.06 3.90
C ILE A 136 9.07 -10.98 2.93
N ASN A 137 10.31 -10.54 3.07
CA ASN A 137 10.89 -9.49 2.22
C ASN A 137 11.00 -9.92 0.76
N PHE A 138 11.38 -11.17 0.48
CA PHE A 138 11.42 -11.71 -0.88
C PHE A 138 10.06 -11.59 -1.58
N PHE A 139 9.00 -12.06 -0.95
CA PHE A 139 7.65 -11.96 -1.52
C PHE A 139 7.13 -10.53 -1.55
N LYS A 140 7.42 -9.72 -0.53
CA LYS A 140 7.06 -8.30 -0.50
C LYS A 140 7.61 -7.55 -1.73
N TYR A 141 8.90 -7.68 -2.01
CA TYR A 141 9.50 -6.99 -3.16
C TYR A 141 8.99 -7.53 -4.49
N SER A 142 8.79 -8.85 -4.60
CA SER A 142 8.22 -9.46 -5.79
C SER A 142 6.80 -8.95 -6.07
N PHE A 143 5.94 -8.91 -5.05
CA PHE A 143 4.55 -8.49 -5.18
C PHE A 143 4.44 -6.98 -5.41
N CYS A 144 5.24 -6.17 -4.71
CA CYS A 144 5.30 -4.73 -4.98
C CYS A 144 5.80 -4.44 -6.39
N GLY A 145 6.78 -5.18 -6.90
CA GLY A 145 7.23 -5.05 -8.29
C GLY A 145 6.11 -5.31 -9.31
N ILE A 146 5.25 -6.30 -9.05
CA ILE A 146 4.05 -6.57 -9.88
C ILE A 146 3.07 -5.39 -9.82
N VAL A 147 2.81 -4.85 -8.62
CA VAL A 147 1.92 -3.69 -8.44
C VAL A 147 2.48 -2.46 -9.14
N PHE A 148 3.77 -2.14 -8.98
CA PHE A 148 4.40 -1.01 -9.65
C PHE A 148 4.36 -1.12 -11.16
N ASN A 149 4.64 -2.29 -11.72
CA ASN A 149 4.52 -2.52 -13.16
C ASN A 149 3.08 -2.36 -13.66
N TRP A 150 2.09 -2.73 -12.85
CA TRP A 150 0.69 -2.53 -13.18
C TRP A 150 0.28 -1.04 -13.14
N ILE A 151 0.77 -0.28 -12.16
CA ILE A 151 0.58 1.17 -12.07
C ILE A 151 1.22 1.86 -13.28
N ASP A 152 2.47 1.52 -13.60
CA ASP A 152 3.23 2.08 -14.73
C ASP A 152 2.52 1.85 -16.08
N LYS A 153 1.86 0.70 -16.24
CA LYS A 153 1.02 0.37 -17.41
C LYS A 153 -0.40 0.97 -17.34
N GLY A 154 -0.63 1.96 -16.49
CA GLY A 154 -1.90 2.68 -16.38
C GLY A 154 -3.06 1.88 -15.76
N MET A 155 -2.75 0.80 -15.03
CA MET A 155 -3.75 -0.03 -14.33
C MET A 155 -4.79 -0.66 -15.26
N VAL A 156 -4.38 -1.06 -16.48
CA VAL A 156 -5.30 -1.58 -17.51
C VAL A 156 -5.69 -3.03 -17.25
N LYS A 157 -4.72 -3.87 -16.85
CA LYS A 157 -4.97 -5.30 -16.64
C LYS A 157 -5.88 -5.54 -15.45
N ASP A 158 -6.81 -6.51 -15.57
CA ASP A 158 -7.69 -6.88 -14.45
C ASP A 158 -6.83 -7.45 -13.29
N PRO A 159 -6.96 -6.89 -12.07
CA PRO A 159 -6.28 -7.39 -10.89
C PRO A 159 -6.51 -8.88 -10.62
N LYS A 160 -7.70 -9.41 -10.87
CA LYS A 160 -8.00 -10.84 -10.69
C LYS A 160 -7.07 -11.72 -11.50
N ILE A 161 -6.86 -11.36 -12.78
CA ILE A 161 -5.95 -12.10 -13.66
C ILE A 161 -4.51 -12.04 -13.14
N ILE A 162 -4.09 -10.90 -12.61
CA ILE A 162 -2.74 -10.75 -12.03
C ILE A 162 -2.60 -11.65 -10.81
N VAL A 163 -3.58 -11.64 -9.92
CA VAL A 163 -3.58 -12.47 -8.70
C VAL A 163 -3.59 -13.96 -9.06
N GLU A 164 -4.42 -14.40 -10.02
CA GLU A 164 -4.45 -15.79 -10.50
C GLU A 164 -3.10 -16.24 -11.07
N GLN A 165 -2.48 -15.42 -11.93
CA GLN A 165 -1.16 -15.71 -12.49
C GLN A 165 -0.09 -15.77 -11.40
N THR A 166 -0.10 -14.82 -10.46
CA THR A 166 0.83 -14.81 -9.33
C THR A 166 0.62 -16.04 -8.45
N SER A 167 -0.62 -16.42 -8.19
CA SER A 167 -0.98 -17.59 -7.39
C SER A 167 -0.46 -18.89 -8.03
N SER A 168 -0.60 -19.03 -9.35
CA SER A 168 -0.10 -20.22 -10.04
C SER A 168 1.42 -20.38 -9.96
N LEU A 169 2.16 -19.25 -9.95
CA LEU A 169 3.62 -19.25 -9.82
C LEU A 169 4.08 -19.47 -8.38
N CYS A 170 3.34 -18.89 -7.40
CA CYS A 170 3.76 -18.89 -5.99
C CYS A 170 3.19 -20.08 -5.18
N SER A 171 2.39 -20.96 -5.81
CA SER A 171 1.79 -22.11 -5.11
C SER A 171 2.86 -22.97 -4.44
N GLY A 172 2.75 -23.13 -3.12
CA GLY A 172 3.67 -23.95 -2.32
C GLY A 172 5.07 -23.36 -2.10
N LEU A 173 5.42 -22.19 -2.67
CA LEU A 173 6.78 -21.63 -2.54
C LEU A 173 7.13 -21.26 -1.09
N ILE A 174 6.17 -20.73 -0.31
CA ILE A 174 6.41 -20.40 1.10
C ILE A 174 6.69 -21.69 1.90
N VAL A 175 5.87 -22.72 1.69
CA VAL A 175 6.07 -24.03 2.35
C VAL A 175 7.44 -24.61 1.97
N ARG A 176 7.78 -24.60 0.68
CA ARG A 176 9.08 -25.09 0.20
C ARG A 176 10.26 -24.28 0.75
N ALA A 177 10.12 -22.98 0.90
CA ALA A 177 11.15 -22.15 1.53
C ALA A 177 11.34 -22.53 3.00
N LEU A 178 10.25 -22.76 3.73
CA LEU A 178 10.29 -23.20 5.13
C LEU A 178 10.84 -24.63 5.27
N ASP A 179 10.48 -25.54 4.36
CA ASP A 179 11.05 -26.91 4.33
C ASP A 179 12.57 -26.92 4.11
N ASN A 180 13.11 -25.94 3.36
CA ASN A 180 14.53 -25.83 3.07
C ASN A 180 15.33 -25.12 4.18
N LEU A 181 14.72 -24.17 4.90
CA LEU A 181 15.38 -23.34 5.89
C LEU A 181 15.13 -23.83 7.33
N GLY A 182 14.02 -24.48 7.57
CA GLY A 182 13.58 -24.85 8.90
C GLY A 182 13.57 -26.36 9.17
N VAL A 183 13.46 -26.71 10.46
CA VAL A 183 13.18 -28.08 10.88
C VAL A 183 11.70 -28.18 11.21
N LYS A 184 10.99 -29.07 10.53
CA LYS A 184 9.56 -29.28 10.77
C LYS A 184 9.35 -30.01 12.10
N HIS A 185 8.49 -29.47 12.95
CA HIS A 185 8.06 -30.19 14.17
C HIS A 185 7.11 -31.30 13.79
N ASN A 186 7.45 -32.52 14.18
CA ASN A 186 6.59 -33.71 14.04
C ASN A 186 5.42 -33.69 15.03
#